data_7b0b149586cc10086a99281273370cc5
#
_entry.id   7b0b149586cc10086a99281273370cc5
#
_cell.length_a   1.000
_cell.length_b   1.000
_cell.length_c   1.000
_cell.angle_alpha   90.00
_cell.angle_beta   90.00
_cell.angle_gamma   90.00
#
_symmetry.space_group_name_H-M   'P 1'
#
loop_
_entity.id
_entity.type
_entity.pdbx_description
1 polymer ?
#
loop_
_entity_poly.entity_id
_entity_poly.type
_entity_poly.pdbx_seq_one_letter_code
_entity_poly.pdbx_strand_id
1 'polypeptide(L)' 'MKAARTTVFRPTEVKVVRAKLGASQSEFALMIGVSVATLRNWEQGRRTPDGPALALLRVASKNPEAVADALHGKQGAA' A
#
# COMPACT_ATOMS: atom_id res chain seq x y z
N MET A 1 -24.03 3.81 -9.62
CA MET A 1 -23.75 3.56 -9.51
C MET A 1 -23.23 3.08 -8.98
N LYS A 2 -22.99 2.68 -8.79
CA LYS A 2 -22.68 2.17 -8.29
C LYS A 2 -21.73 2.07 -7.98
N ALA A 3 -21.30 1.87 -8.02
CA ALA A 3 -20.53 1.73 -7.80
C ALA A 3 -19.91 1.82 -7.06
N ALA A 4 -19.77 1.90 -6.84
CA ALA A 4 -19.21 2.12 -6.19
C ALA A 4 -18.73 1.60 -5.36
N ARG A 5 -18.52 1.20 -5.06
CA ARG A 5 -18.18 0.81 -4.23
C ARG A 5 -17.29 0.10 -4.10
N THR A 6 -17.02 -0.40 -4.11
CA THR A 6 -16.34 -1.17 -4.14
C THR A 6 -15.13 -0.99 -4.07
N THR A 7 -14.61 -0.91 -3.35
CA THR A 7 -13.47 -0.54 -3.21
C THR A 7 -12.70 -1.43 -2.44
N VAL A 8 -12.65 -2.62 -2.68
CA VAL A 8 -11.83 -3.60 -2.03
C VAL A 8 -10.53 -3.68 -2.76
N PHE A 9 -9.44 -3.66 -2.04
CA PHE A 9 -8.15 -3.89 -2.63
C PHE A 9 -7.85 -5.36 -2.55
N ARG A 10 -7.64 -5.99 -3.66
CA ARG A 10 -7.37 -7.42 -3.68
C ARG A 10 -5.95 -7.72 -3.26
N PRO A 11 -5.71 -8.95 -2.77
CA PRO A 11 -4.34 -9.30 -2.39
C PRO A 11 -3.32 -9.09 -3.48
N THR A 12 -3.68 -9.41 -4.72
CA THR A 12 -2.76 -9.22 -5.82
C THR A 12 -2.48 -7.75 -6.07
N GLU A 13 -3.46 -6.90 -5.84
CA GLU A 13 -3.26 -5.46 -6.00
C GLU A 13 -2.30 -4.90 -4.97
N VAL A 14 -2.35 -5.42 -3.75
CA VAL A 14 -1.41 -5.00 -2.72
C VAL A 14 0.01 -5.36 -3.15
N LYS A 15 0.20 -6.56 -3.67
CA LYS A 15 1.51 -6.99 -4.14
C LYS A 15 2.00 -6.14 -5.31
N VAL A 16 1.09 -5.80 -6.21
CA VAL A 16 1.45 -4.98 -7.37
C VAL A 16 1.90 -3.60 -6.93
N VAL A 17 1.20 -3.00 -5.99
CA VAL A 17 1.59 -1.68 -5.49
C VAL A 17 2.97 -1.76 -4.86
N ARG A 18 3.20 -2.77 -4.06
CA ARG A 18 4.50 -2.95 -3.43
C ARG A 18 5.60 -3.11 -4.48
N ALA A 19 5.32 -3.89 -5.51
CA ALA A 19 6.30 -4.09 -6.57
C ALA A 19 6.60 -2.79 -7.31
N LYS A 20 5.57 -1.98 -7.55
CA LYS A 20 5.77 -0.69 -8.20
C LYS A 20 6.67 0.21 -7.40
N LEU A 21 6.64 0.07 -6.09
CA LEU A 21 7.47 0.88 -5.21
C LEU A 21 8.85 0.26 -4.99
N GLY A 22 9.05 -0.94 -5.50
CA GLY A 22 10.34 -1.60 -5.37
C GLY A 22 10.67 -1.96 -3.94
N ALA A 23 9.68 -2.26 -3.14
CA ALA A 23 9.87 -2.46 -1.71
C ALA A 23 9.66 -3.89 -1.29
N SER A 24 10.42 -4.34 -0.32
CA SER A 24 10.16 -5.61 0.32
C SER A 24 8.93 -5.48 1.21
N GLN A 25 8.44 -6.59 1.72
CA GLN A 25 7.31 -6.54 2.65
C GLN A 25 7.64 -5.69 3.86
N SER A 26 8.83 -5.88 4.42
CA SER A 26 9.22 -5.10 5.59
C SER A 26 9.30 -3.62 5.29
N GLU A 27 9.89 -3.29 4.17
CA GLU A 27 10.02 -1.89 3.77
C GLU A 27 8.68 -1.24 3.53
N PHE A 28 7.81 -1.95 2.83
CA PHE A 28 6.51 -1.40 2.51
C PHE A 28 5.66 -1.22 3.77
N ALA A 29 5.68 -2.22 4.65
CA ALA A 29 4.94 -2.12 5.91
C ALA A 29 5.41 -0.90 6.70
N LEU A 30 6.71 -0.72 6.77
CA LEU A 30 7.27 0.43 7.47
C LEU A 30 6.83 1.74 6.81
N MET A 31 6.85 1.79 5.49
CA MET A 31 6.46 3.00 4.76
C MET A 31 5.04 3.41 5.06
N ILE A 32 4.13 2.45 5.09
CA ILE A 32 2.73 2.80 5.27
C ILE A 32 2.26 2.70 6.72
N GLY A 33 3.16 2.36 7.62
CA GLY A 33 2.85 2.43 9.04
C GLY A 33 2.05 1.26 9.58
N VAL A 34 2.23 0.08 9.02
CA VAL A 34 1.56 -1.12 9.54
C VAL A 34 2.59 -2.17 9.86
N SER A 35 2.19 -3.20 10.60
CA SER A 35 3.10 -4.29 10.88
C SER A 35 3.27 -5.18 9.65
N VAL A 36 4.38 -5.87 9.59
CA VAL A 36 4.60 -6.85 8.52
C VAL A 36 3.52 -7.91 8.55
N ALA A 37 3.09 -8.32 9.74
CA ALA A 37 2.03 -9.31 9.86
C ALA A 37 0.74 -8.82 9.21
N THR A 38 0.39 -7.55 9.42
CA THR A 38 -0.78 -6.98 8.80
C THR A 38 -0.65 -6.99 7.28
N LEU A 39 0.49 -6.59 6.77
CA LEU A 39 0.71 -6.58 5.33
C LEU A 39 0.60 -7.99 4.76
N ARG A 40 1.19 -8.96 5.42
CA ARG A 40 1.10 -10.33 4.96
C ARG A 40 -0.34 -10.82 4.92
N ASN A 41 -1.13 -10.46 5.92
CA ASN A 41 -2.54 -10.82 5.92
C ASN A 41 -3.27 -10.26 4.71
N TRP A 42 -2.95 -9.03 4.34
CA TRP A 42 -3.54 -8.45 3.14
C TRP A 42 -3.11 -9.19 1.88
N GLU A 43 -1.83 -9.50 1.78
CA GLU A 43 -1.32 -10.17 0.58
C GLU A 43 -1.78 -11.62 0.47
N GLN A 44 -2.13 -12.22 1.60
CA GLN A 44 -2.63 -13.59 1.61
C GLN A 44 -4.15 -13.66 1.59
N GLY A 45 -4.80 -12.53 1.63
CA GLY A 45 -6.26 -12.52 1.54
C GLY A 45 -6.99 -12.80 2.84
N ARG A 46 -6.27 -12.82 3.96
CA ARG A 46 -6.91 -13.06 5.24
C ARG A 46 -7.63 -11.84 5.78
N ARG A 47 -7.16 -10.69 5.38
CA ARG A 47 -7.76 -9.43 5.75
C ARG A 47 -7.67 -8.50 4.58
N THR A 48 -8.53 -7.50 4.56
CA THR A 48 -8.45 -6.49 3.52
C THR A 48 -8.09 -5.16 4.16
N PRO A 49 -7.30 -4.34 3.46
CA PRO A 49 -7.02 -3.00 3.97
C PRO A 49 -8.30 -2.18 4.05
N ASP A 50 -8.36 -1.30 5.02
CA ASP A 50 -9.51 -0.41 5.12
C ASP A 50 -9.04 0.91 5.71
N GLY A 51 -9.95 1.86 5.79
CA GLY A 51 -9.66 3.15 6.36
C GLY A 51 -8.50 3.85 5.68
N PRO A 52 -7.65 4.51 6.46
CA PRO A 52 -6.52 5.25 5.87
C PRO A 52 -5.58 4.39 5.06
N ALA A 53 -5.40 3.13 5.46
CA ALA A 53 -4.53 2.24 4.72
C ALA A 53 -5.05 2.00 3.32
N LEU A 54 -6.35 1.82 3.19
CA LEU A 54 -6.95 1.64 1.88
C LEU A 54 -6.78 2.89 1.02
N ALA A 55 -7.01 4.05 1.60
CA ALA A 55 -6.84 5.30 0.88
C ALA A 55 -5.40 5.45 0.38
N LEU A 56 -4.45 5.13 1.23
CA LEU A 56 -3.05 5.24 0.85
C LEU A 56 -2.70 4.26 -0.26
N LEU A 57 -3.21 3.04 -0.19
CA LEU A 57 -2.95 2.06 -1.23
C LEU A 57 -3.52 2.49 -2.56
N ARG A 58 -4.68 3.13 -2.55
CA ARG A 58 -5.25 3.64 -3.79
C ARG A 58 -4.38 4.72 -4.40
N VAL A 59 -3.91 5.63 -3.57
CA VAL A 59 -3.03 6.68 -4.05
C VAL A 59 -1.74 6.07 -4.60
N ALA A 60 -1.18 5.12 -3.87
CA ALA A 60 0.06 4.48 -4.31
C ALA A 60 -0.12 3.71 -5.61
N SER A 61 -1.30 3.15 -5.81
CA SER A 61 -1.59 2.43 -7.03
C SER A 61 -1.57 3.33 -8.25
N LYS A 62 -2.03 4.56 -8.08
CA LYS A 62 -2.10 5.50 -9.18
C LYS A 62 -0.87 6.36 -9.33
N ASN A 63 -0.23 6.68 -8.22
CA ASN A 63 0.93 7.57 -8.24
C ASN A 63 2.05 6.99 -7.39
N PRO A 64 2.61 5.85 -7.82
CA PRO A 64 3.63 5.21 -6.98
C PRO A 64 4.84 6.08 -6.73
N GLU A 65 5.24 6.87 -7.72
CA GLU A 65 6.42 7.70 -7.56
C GLU A 65 6.21 8.78 -6.50
N ALA A 66 5.05 9.39 -6.52
CA ALA A 66 4.75 10.44 -5.54
C ALA A 66 4.72 9.86 -4.13
N VAL A 67 4.16 8.68 -3.98
CA VAL A 67 4.10 8.05 -2.68
C VAL A 67 5.49 7.63 -2.22
N ALA A 68 6.28 7.08 -3.12
CA ALA A 68 7.63 6.70 -2.79
C ALA A 68 8.45 7.90 -2.32
N ASP A 69 8.34 9.01 -3.03
CA ASP A 69 9.04 10.20 -2.63
C ASP A 69 8.60 10.69 -1.27
N ALA A 70 7.31 10.71 -1.05
CA ALA A 70 6.77 11.24 0.18
C ALA A 70 7.11 10.38 1.39
N LEU A 71 7.06 9.06 1.20
CA LEU A 71 7.24 8.15 2.33
C LEU A 71 8.66 7.64 2.46
N HIS A 72 9.40 7.56 1.33
CA HIS A 72 10.69 7.06 1.34
C HIS A 72 11.64 8.10 1.71
N GLY A 73 11.42 9.12 1.39
CA GLY A 73 12.10 10.03 1.83
C GLY A 73 13.25 10.36 1.36
N LYS A 74 13.54 10.56 0.64
CA LYS A 74 14.54 11.03 0.39
C LYS A 74 14.79 11.97 1.15
N GLN A 75 14.35 12.03 1.80
CA GLN A 75 14.42 12.80 2.59
C GLN A 75 15.32 12.89 3.17
N GLY A 76 15.48 12.31 3.22
CA GLY A 76 16.34 12.39 3.87
C GLY A 76 16.90 13.49 3.67
N ALA A 77 16.90 13.64 3.02
CA ALA A 77 17.42 14.52 2.86
C ALA A 77 17.31 15.39 3.58
N ALA A 78 17.04 15.45 4.00
CA ALA A 78 17.00 16.42 4.62
C ALA A 78 17.53 16.76 4.97
#